data_723f0b42829c4a6ada98ce20d6efe461
#
_entry.id   723f0b42829c4a6ada98ce20d6efe461
#
_cell.length_a   1.000
_cell.length_b   1.000
_cell.length_c   1.000
_cell.angle_alpha   90.00
_cell.angle_beta   90.00
_cell.angle_gamma   90.00
#
_symmetry.space_group_name_H-M   'P 1'
#
loop_
_entity.id
_entity.type
_entity.pdbx_description
1 polymer ?
#
loop_
_entity_poly.entity_id
_entity_poly.type
_entity_poly.pdbx_seq_one_letter_code
_entity_poly.pdbx_strand_id
1 'polypeptide(L)'
;MKKVSKLDEYLFDLNGYLIIKNALSNKELKEINNILDKLKNLKNKEWSGYVHGHNYGGKEGLNLQQIYEAGKPFEKLIDHPSWINYMLHFVGGKGTFDHTHGPLFIDEHFANIRGPREAIGIHSGNHEGLQRNHYRYQNGKFHSAQVNILLAINDIGKGDGGTVVIPASHKSNIEHPEFKENRMLKKGKVSSAEKMIASKEIYLEAGDGLLFVDSLCHGSAKRTNKGERKIVVY
;
A
#
# COMPACT_ATOMS: atom_id res chain seq x y z
N MET A 1 12.46 -13.87 12.26
CA MET A 1 12.31 -12.62 11.46
C MET A 1 13.07 -12.76 10.15
N LYS A 2 12.44 -12.46 9.03
CA LYS A 2 13.07 -12.54 7.70
C LYS A 2 14.18 -11.49 7.58
N LYS A 3 15.36 -11.90 7.13
CA LYS A 3 16.52 -11.01 6.96
C LYS A 3 16.49 -10.42 5.54
N VAL A 4 16.74 -9.11 5.41
CA VAL A 4 16.85 -8.45 4.11
C VAL A 4 18.11 -8.98 3.40
N SER A 5 17.96 -9.50 2.19
CA SER A 5 19.06 -10.00 1.38
C SER A 5 19.64 -8.90 0.48
N LYS A 6 20.85 -9.13 -0.06
CA LYS A 6 21.44 -8.22 -1.07
C LYS A 6 20.61 -8.15 -2.35
N LEU A 7 19.90 -9.22 -2.69
CA LEU A 7 18.99 -9.21 -3.83
C LEU A 7 17.74 -8.37 -3.53
N ASP A 8 17.19 -8.45 -2.31
CA ASP A 8 16.07 -7.60 -1.90
C ASP A 8 16.47 -6.11 -1.96
N GLU A 9 17.66 -5.75 -1.46
CA GLU A 9 18.19 -4.38 -1.55
C GLU A 9 18.24 -3.91 -3.00
N TYR A 10 18.85 -4.73 -3.88
CA TYR A 10 18.98 -4.39 -5.30
C TYR A 10 17.62 -4.22 -5.99
N LEU A 11 16.69 -5.16 -5.78
CA LEU A 11 15.39 -5.12 -6.42
C LEU A 11 14.51 -3.97 -5.89
N PHE A 12 14.60 -3.66 -4.59
CA PHE A 12 13.89 -2.53 -4.01
C PHE A 12 14.43 -1.20 -4.55
N ASP A 13 15.77 -1.05 -4.60
CA ASP A 13 16.38 0.14 -5.18
C ASP A 13 16.03 0.28 -6.67
N LEU A 14 16.07 -0.82 -7.43
CA LEU A 14 15.76 -0.79 -8.86
C LEU A 14 14.31 -0.43 -9.15
N ASN A 15 13.37 -1.08 -8.47
CA ASN A 15 11.93 -1.05 -8.81
C ASN A 15 11.11 -0.14 -7.89
N GLY A 16 11.56 0.13 -6.67
CA GLY A 16 10.80 0.82 -5.62
C GLY A 16 9.82 -0.08 -4.87
N TYR A 17 9.81 -1.39 -5.14
CA TYR A 17 8.93 -2.36 -4.47
C TYR A 17 9.50 -3.77 -4.45
N LEU A 18 8.95 -4.58 -3.53
CA LEU A 18 9.18 -6.03 -3.40
C LEU A 18 7.85 -6.76 -3.18
N ILE A 19 7.78 -8.01 -3.60
CA ILE A 19 6.69 -8.92 -3.23
C ILE A 19 7.21 -9.87 -2.15
N ILE A 20 6.57 -9.86 -0.99
CA ILE A 20 6.83 -10.78 0.11
C ILE A 20 5.79 -11.90 0.01
N LYS A 21 6.21 -13.04 -0.54
CA LYS A 21 5.33 -14.21 -0.67
C LYS A 21 5.01 -14.80 0.71
N ASN A 22 3.73 -15.19 0.89
CA ASN A 22 3.22 -15.78 2.14
C ASN A 22 3.56 -14.92 3.37
N ALA A 23 3.36 -13.61 3.27
CA ALA A 23 3.58 -12.67 4.35
C ALA A 23 2.65 -12.92 5.55
N LEU A 24 1.42 -13.40 5.27
CA LEU A 24 0.44 -13.84 6.26
C LEU A 24 0.19 -15.34 6.16
N SER A 25 -0.04 -15.99 7.29
CA SER A 25 -0.50 -17.37 7.36
C SER A 25 -2.00 -17.49 7.06
N ASN A 26 -2.46 -18.69 6.69
CA ASN A 26 -3.88 -18.97 6.48
C ASN A 26 -4.74 -18.68 7.72
N LYS A 27 -4.19 -18.84 8.92
CA LYS A 27 -4.88 -18.52 10.17
C LYS A 27 -5.11 -17.03 10.29
N GLU A 28 -4.08 -16.22 10.06
CA GLU A 28 -4.17 -14.75 10.10
C GLU A 28 -5.13 -14.22 9.03
N LEU A 29 -5.05 -14.74 7.81
CA LEU A 29 -6.00 -14.41 6.74
C LEU A 29 -7.45 -14.65 7.15
N LYS A 30 -7.73 -15.80 7.77
CA LYS A 30 -9.09 -16.15 8.23
C LYS A 30 -9.56 -15.20 9.33
N GLU A 31 -8.71 -14.89 10.31
CA GLU A 31 -9.02 -13.97 11.40
C GLU A 31 -9.31 -12.56 10.87
N ILE A 32 -8.47 -12.04 9.97
CA ILE A 32 -8.63 -10.73 9.34
C ILE A 32 -9.89 -10.67 8.48
N ASN A 33 -10.11 -11.66 7.61
CA ASN A 33 -11.31 -11.71 6.76
C ASN A 33 -12.59 -11.69 7.57
N ASN A 34 -12.67 -12.45 8.66
CA ASN A 34 -13.84 -12.51 9.53
C ASN A 34 -14.21 -11.13 10.12
N ILE A 35 -13.20 -10.30 10.41
CA ILE A 35 -13.42 -8.94 10.93
C ILE A 35 -13.82 -8.01 9.79
N LEU A 36 -13.14 -8.06 8.65
CA LEU A 36 -13.48 -7.23 7.49
C LEU A 36 -14.90 -7.51 6.99
N ASP A 37 -15.36 -8.76 7.03
CA ASP A 37 -16.73 -9.12 6.64
C ASP A 37 -17.80 -8.53 7.55
N LYS A 38 -17.47 -8.26 8.81
CA LYS A 38 -18.38 -7.53 9.73
C LYS A 38 -18.39 -6.03 9.47
N LEU A 39 -17.26 -5.48 9.00
CA LEU A 39 -17.09 -4.03 8.81
C LEU A 39 -17.43 -3.56 7.37
N LYS A 40 -17.53 -4.45 6.40
CA LYS A 40 -17.67 -4.11 4.97
C LYS A 40 -18.95 -3.34 4.59
N ASN A 41 -19.93 -3.29 5.48
CA ASN A 41 -21.17 -2.55 5.25
C ASN A 41 -21.15 -1.14 5.85
N LEU A 42 -20.07 -0.73 6.53
CA LEU A 42 -19.93 0.63 7.03
C LEU A 42 -20.00 1.64 5.87
N LYS A 43 -20.74 2.71 6.11
CA LYS A 43 -20.85 3.80 5.16
C LYS A 43 -19.79 4.88 5.44
N ASN A 44 -19.63 5.79 4.49
CA ASN A 44 -18.79 6.96 4.68
C ASN A 44 -19.17 7.73 5.96
N LYS A 45 -18.18 7.99 6.82
CA LYS A 45 -18.32 8.65 8.14
C LYS A 45 -19.06 7.83 9.22
N GLU A 46 -19.38 6.58 8.98
CA GLU A 46 -19.95 5.66 9.96
C GLU A 46 -18.85 5.00 10.77
N TRP A 47 -19.08 4.80 12.06
CA TRP A 47 -18.11 4.25 13.01
C TRP A 47 -18.54 2.89 13.55
N SER A 48 -17.55 2.02 13.77
CA SER A 48 -17.67 0.79 14.53
C SER A 48 -16.50 0.71 15.51
N GLY A 49 -16.75 1.03 16.77
CA GLY A 49 -15.67 1.30 17.72
C GLY A 49 -14.84 2.51 17.27
N TYR A 50 -13.53 2.32 17.12
CA TYR A 50 -12.60 3.35 16.62
C TYR A 50 -12.30 3.24 15.12
N VAL A 51 -12.84 2.24 14.43
CA VAL A 51 -12.73 2.12 12.96
C VAL A 51 -13.85 2.89 12.30
N HIS A 52 -13.55 3.66 11.27
CA HIS A 52 -14.58 4.37 10.51
C HIS A 52 -14.49 4.16 9.00
N GLY A 53 -15.64 4.14 8.37
CA GLY A 53 -15.76 4.12 6.92
C GLY A 53 -15.39 5.49 6.32
N HIS A 54 -14.52 5.49 5.31
CA HIS A 54 -14.11 6.68 4.59
C HIS A 54 -14.18 6.49 3.09
N ASN A 55 -14.47 7.58 2.38
CA ASN A 55 -14.51 7.59 0.92
C ASN A 55 -13.97 8.94 0.43
N TYR A 56 -12.90 8.90 -0.37
CA TYR A 56 -12.21 10.09 -0.86
C TYR A 56 -12.90 10.80 -2.02
N GLY A 57 -13.73 10.12 -2.78
CA GLY A 57 -14.37 10.71 -3.96
C GLY A 57 -15.44 9.84 -4.61
N GLY A 58 -15.64 8.63 -4.12
CA GLY A 58 -16.75 7.75 -4.45
C GLY A 58 -16.48 6.66 -5.48
N LYS A 59 -15.25 6.45 -5.91
CA LYS A 59 -14.91 5.41 -6.90
C LYS A 59 -13.76 4.50 -6.48
N GLU A 60 -13.21 4.70 -5.30
CA GLU A 60 -12.09 3.94 -4.75
C GLU A 60 -12.51 2.76 -3.85
N GLY A 61 -13.80 2.57 -3.62
CA GLY A 61 -14.34 1.59 -2.70
C GLY A 61 -14.43 2.11 -1.27
N LEU A 62 -14.69 1.21 -0.34
CA LEU A 62 -14.74 1.50 1.10
C LEU A 62 -13.32 1.45 1.67
N ASN A 63 -12.89 2.54 2.29
CA ASN A 63 -11.70 2.57 3.14
C ASN A 63 -12.15 2.48 4.60
N LEU A 64 -11.57 1.55 5.35
CA LEU A 64 -11.75 1.39 6.78
C LEU A 64 -10.51 1.97 7.46
N GLN A 65 -10.62 3.19 7.93
CA GLN A 65 -9.53 3.93 8.60
C GLN A 65 -9.36 3.48 10.03
N GLN A 66 -8.14 3.65 10.56
CA GLN A 66 -7.73 3.21 11.90
C GLN A 66 -7.90 1.71 12.09
N ILE A 67 -7.52 0.94 11.08
CA ILE A 67 -7.82 -0.49 11.02
C ILE A 67 -7.14 -1.32 12.11
N TYR A 68 -6.01 -0.88 12.69
CA TYR A 68 -5.40 -1.59 13.82
C TYR A 68 -6.33 -1.65 15.05
N GLU A 69 -7.26 -0.69 15.18
CA GLU A 69 -8.28 -0.67 16.24
C GLU A 69 -9.39 -1.72 16.05
N ALA A 70 -9.38 -2.42 14.91
CA ALA A 70 -10.33 -3.52 14.67
C ALA A 70 -10.02 -4.78 15.49
N GLY A 71 -8.96 -4.76 16.29
CA GLY A 71 -8.61 -5.80 17.26
C GLY A 71 -7.29 -6.50 17.00
N LYS A 72 -6.96 -7.46 17.89
CA LYS A 72 -5.65 -8.13 17.93
C LYS A 72 -5.10 -8.67 16.60
N PRO A 73 -5.89 -9.22 15.66
CA PRO A 73 -5.35 -9.64 14.37
C PRO A 73 -4.71 -8.49 13.59
N PHE A 74 -5.23 -7.27 13.70
CA PHE A 74 -4.69 -6.08 13.05
C PHE A 74 -3.55 -5.44 13.86
N GLU A 75 -3.63 -5.40 15.20
CA GLU A 75 -2.53 -4.93 16.05
C GLU A 75 -1.22 -5.68 15.77
N LYS A 76 -1.29 -7.01 15.57
CA LYS A 76 -0.14 -7.85 15.24
C LYS A 76 0.53 -7.51 13.90
N LEU A 77 -0.14 -6.79 13.02
CA LEU A 77 0.42 -6.38 11.74
C LEU A 77 1.39 -5.20 11.88
N ILE A 78 1.33 -4.43 12.96
CA ILE A 78 2.15 -3.24 13.19
C ILE A 78 3.65 -3.55 13.09
N ASP A 79 4.10 -4.62 13.75
CA ASP A 79 5.50 -5.05 13.81
C ASP A 79 5.71 -6.49 13.34
N HIS A 80 4.91 -6.93 12.39
CA HIS A 80 4.87 -8.31 11.96
C HIS A 80 6.23 -8.82 11.45
N PRO A 81 6.67 -10.03 11.85
CA PRO A 81 8.02 -10.55 11.57
C PRO A 81 8.34 -10.76 10.09
N SER A 82 7.33 -10.81 9.22
CA SER A 82 7.53 -10.94 7.77
C SER A 82 8.04 -9.68 7.09
N TRP A 83 7.80 -8.49 7.66
CA TRP A 83 8.19 -7.22 7.02
C TRP A 83 8.87 -6.19 7.92
N ILE A 84 8.80 -6.28 9.24
CA ILE A 84 9.36 -5.23 10.11
C ILE A 84 10.86 -4.96 9.83
N ASN A 85 11.65 -5.98 9.53
CA ASN A 85 13.06 -5.79 9.21
C ASN A 85 13.28 -5.06 7.87
N TYR A 86 12.38 -5.23 6.90
CA TYR A 86 12.40 -4.48 5.65
C TYR A 86 12.07 -3.01 5.90
N MET A 87 11.07 -2.72 6.74
CA MET A 87 10.73 -1.35 7.13
C MET A 87 11.92 -0.65 7.79
N LEU A 88 12.52 -1.26 8.81
CA LEU A 88 13.69 -0.75 9.49
C LEU A 88 14.85 -0.50 8.53
N HIS A 89 15.07 -1.40 7.58
CA HIS A 89 16.18 -1.32 6.64
C HIS A 89 15.98 -0.20 5.61
N PHE A 90 14.79 -0.10 5.01
CA PHE A 90 14.54 0.84 3.91
C PHE A 90 14.16 2.25 4.37
N VAL A 91 13.60 2.41 5.56
CA VAL A 91 13.44 3.74 6.18
C VAL A 91 14.77 4.30 6.66
N GLY A 92 15.73 3.43 7.00
CA GLY A 92 17.08 3.83 7.42
C GLY A 92 17.44 3.42 8.85
N GLY A 93 16.49 2.88 9.60
CA GLY A 93 16.72 2.26 10.91
C GLY A 93 17.27 3.23 11.97
N LYS A 94 18.17 2.72 12.81
CA LYS A 94 18.75 3.48 13.94
C LYS A 94 19.43 4.76 13.48
N GLY A 95 19.04 5.88 14.08
CA GLY A 95 19.56 7.22 13.80
C GLY A 95 18.77 8.00 12.75
N THR A 96 17.70 7.42 12.20
CA THR A 96 16.77 8.13 11.29
C THR A 96 15.76 8.96 12.07
N PHE A 97 15.39 8.51 13.28
CA PHE A 97 14.48 9.21 14.19
C PHE A 97 15.15 9.51 15.51
N ASP A 98 14.56 10.45 16.25
CA ASP A 98 14.99 10.76 17.60
C ASP A 98 14.60 9.64 18.60
N HIS A 99 15.12 9.77 19.85
CA HIS A 99 14.86 8.78 20.90
C HIS A 99 13.40 8.74 21.40
N THR A 100 12.62 9.78 21.10
CA THR A 100 11.21 9.87 21.52
C THR A 100 10.31 9.03 20.59
N HIS A 101 10.56 9.09 19.29
CA HIS A 101 9.72 8.45 18.26
C HIS A 101 10.23 7.06 17.85
N GLY A 102 11.48 6.72 18.24
CA GLY A 102 12.12 5.47 17.84
C GLY A 102 12.46 5.42 16.33
N PRO A 103 12.81 4.22 15.81
CA PRO A 103 13.23 4.05 14.43
C PRO A 103 12.08 4.07 13.42
N LEU A 104 10.83 3.84 13.85
CA LEU A 104 9.63 3.80 13.01
C LEU A 104 8.43 4.35 13.77
N PHE A 105 7.50 4.94 13.03
CA PHE A 105 6.14 5.22 13.49
C PHE A 105 5.16 4.95 12.36
N ILE A 106 3.88 4.73 12.71
CA ILE A 106 2.82 4.53 11.71
C ILE A 106 2.29 5.90 11.29
N ASP A 107 2.36 6.20 10.00
CA ASP A 107 1.77 7.40 9.42
C ASP A 107 0.32 7.16 8.99
N GLU A 108 0.08 6.10 8.21
CA GLU A 108 -1.25 5.77 7.69
C GLU A 108 -1.49 4.25 7.75
N HIS A 109 -2.72 3.85 8.08
CA HIS A 109 -3.14 2.46 8.05
C HIS A 109 -4.64 2.34 7.80
N PHE A 110 -5.00 1.49 6.87
CA PHE A 110 -6.40 1.27 6.50
C PHE A 110 -6.60 -0.10 5.84
N ALA A 111 -7.85 -0.56 5.80
CA ALA A 111 -8.25 -1.61 4.87
C ALA A 111 -9.06 -1.00 3.74
N ASN A 112 -8.92 -1.52 2.51
CA ASN A 112 -9.73 -1.12 1.38
C ASN A 112 -10.49 -2.32 0.84
N ILE A 113 -11.81 -2.15 0.74
CA ILE A 113 -12.74 -3.13 0.16
C ILE A 113 -13.32 -2.53 -1.10
N ARG A 114 -13.09 -3.19 -2.23
CA ARG A 114 -13.42 -2.67 -3.55
C ARG A 114 -14.28 -3.61 -4.34
N GLY A 115 -15.38 -3.07 -4.87
CA GLY A 115 -16.28 -3.73 -5.78
C GLY A 115 -15.96 -3.51 -7.27
N PRO A 116 -16.80 -4.02 -8.17
CA PRO A 116 -16.66 -3.80 -9.60
C PRO A 116 -16.76 -2.32 -9.99
N ARG A 117 -15.97 -1.92 -11.00
CA ARG A 117 -15.89 -0.56 -11.57
C ARG A 117 -15.22 0.49 -10.69
N GLU A 118 -14.57 0.09 -9.60
CA GLU A 118 -13.84 0.96 -8.70
C GLU A 118 -12.32 0.88 -8.94
N ALA A 119 -11.62 1.98 -8.74
CA ALA A 119 -10.17 2.11 -8.83
C ALA A 119 -9.67 3.30 -8.02
N ILE A 120 -8.42 3.24 -7.57
CA ILE A 120 -7.70 4.40 -7.00
C ILE A 120 -6.82 4.99 -8.09
N GLY A 121 -6.92 6.30 -8.32
CA GLY A 121 -6.02 7.02 -9.20
C GLY A 121 -4.59 7.00 -8.70
N ILE A 122 -3.64 7.25 -9.60
CA ILE A 122 -2.23 7.33 -9.24
C ILE A 122 -1.95 8.52 -8.32
N HIS A 123 -0.95 8.35 -7.51
CA HIS A 123 -0.41 9.37 -6.61
C HIS A 123 1.08 9.11 -6.38
N SER A 124 1.75 10.00 -5.64
CA SER A 124 3.20 9.97 -5.40
C SER A 124 4.02 10.10 -6.69
N GLY A 125 5.17 9.48 -6.85
CA GLY A 125 5.98 9.55 -8.08
C GLY A 125 6.59 10.93 -8.33
N ASN A 126 7.21 11.52 -7.31
CA ASN A 126 7.83 12.86 -7.36
C ASN A 126 6.87 14.02 -7.71
N HIS A 127 5.60 13.84 -7.44
CA HIS A 127 4.65 14.95 -7.50
C HIS A 127 5.05 16.06 -6.50
N GLU A 128 5.12 17.29 -6.98
CA GLU A 128 5.53 18.44 -6.16
C GLU A 128 4.69 18.60 -4.88
N GLY A 129 5.33 18.94 -3.79
CA GLY A 129 4.68 19.28 -2.51
C GLY A 129 4.42 18.09 -1.58
N LEU A 130 4.79 16.85 -1.96
CA LEU A 130 4.67 15.71 -1.07
C LEU A 130 6.00 15.39 -0.39
N GLN A 131 6.16 15.80 0.88
CA GLN A 131 7.38 15.54 1.65
C GLN A 131 7.66 14.04 1.85
N ARG A 132 6.63 13.19 1.93
CA ARG A 132 6.75 11.74 2.02
C ARG A 132 7.31 11.10 0.74
N ASN A 133 7.37 11.82 -0.37
CA ASN A 133 8.00 11.39 -1.62
C ASN A 133 9.53 11.45 -1.58
N HIS A 134 10.12 11.20 -0.43
CA HIS A 134 11.56 11.25 -0.28
C HIS A 134 12.16 9.85 -0.31
N TYR A 135 13.06 9.63 -1.26
CA TYR A 135 13.86 8.42 -1.39
C TYR A 135 15.32 8.77 -1.65
N ARG A 136 16.23 8.25 -0.85
CA ARG A 136 17.68 8.38 -1.04
C ARG A 136 18.43 7.11 -0.67
N TYR A 137 19.50 6.85 -1.39
CA TYR A 137 20.53 5.92 -0.99
C TYR A 137 21.83 6.68 -0.85
N GLN A 138 22.34 6.79 0.35
CA GLN A 138 23.52 7.59 0.64
C GLN A 138 24.37 6.90 1.71
N ASN A 139 25.71 6.90 1.53
CA ASN A 139 26.66 6.30 2.48
C ASN A 139 26.34 4.83 2.83
N GLY A 140 25.87 4.06 1.86
CA GLY A 140 25.55 2.64 2.03
C GLY A 140 24.21 2.38 2.77
N LYS A 141 23.37 3.38 2.94
CA LYS A 141 22.06 3.28 3.65
C LYS A 141 20.93 3.83 2.83
N PHE A 142 19.76 3.24 3.00
CA PHE A 142 18.49 3.79 2.52
C PHE A 142 17.98 4.86 3.47
N HIS A 143 17.33 5.87 2.92
CA HIS A 143 16.62 6.92 3.62
C HIS A 143 15.31 7.19 2.86
N SER A 144 14.26 6.47 3.22
CA SER A 144 12.92 6.67 2.64
C SER A 144 12.03 7.37 3.67
N ALA A 145 11.27 8.38 3.25
CA ALA A 145 10.36 9.06 4.16
C ALA A 145 9.23 8.14 4.61
N GLN A 146 8.73 7.28 3.72
CA GLN A 146 7.67 6.32 4.00
C GLN A 146 7.85 5.05 3.18
N VAL A 147 7.60 3.91 3.81
CA VAL A 147 7.53 2.59 3.18
C VAL A 147 6.21 1.95 3.59
N ASN A 148 5.47 1.44 2.63
CA ASN A 148 4.17 0.81 2.84
C ASN A 148 4.27 -0.70 2.69
N ILE A 149 3.44 -1.44 3.44
CA ILE A 149 3.12 -2.83 3.18
C ILE A 149 1.63 -2.96 2.88
N LEU A 150 1.30 -3.43 1.67
CA LEU A 150 -0.05 -3.75 1.25
C LEU A 150 -0.21 -5.27 1.27
N LEU A 151 -1.14 -5.75 2.08
CA LEU A 151 -1.42 -7.18 2.28
C LEU A 151 -2.64 -7.58 1.46
N ALA A 152 -2.50 -8.59 0.61
CA ALA A 152 -3.63 -9.17 -0.13
C ALA A 152 -4.40 -10.13 0.79
N ILE A 153 -5.65 -9.80 1.10
CA ILE A 153 -6.49 -10.63 1.97
C ILE A 153 -7.27 -11.68 1.17
N ASN A 154 -7.43 -11.48 -0.12
CA ASN A 154 -7.89 -12.47 -1.09
C ASN A 154 -7.03 -12.37 -2.35
N ASP A 155 -7.14 -13.36 -3.23
CA ASP A 155 -6.38 -13.36 -4.49
C ASP A 155 -6.69 -12.12 -5.32
N ILE A 156 -5.64 -11.57 -5.91
CA ILE A 156 -5.69 -10.39 -6.77
C ILE A 156 -5.02 -10.75 -8.08
N GLY A 157 -5.83 -11.19 -9.04
CA GLY A 157 -5.41 -11.54 -10.39
C GLY A 157 -5.89 -10.52 -11.43
N LYS A 158 -5.82 -10.91 -12.68
CA LYS A 158 -6.28 -10.09 -13.80
C LYS A 158 -7.76 -9.71 -13.66
N GLY A 159 -8.05 -8.42 -13.71
CA GLY A 159 -9.40 -7.89 -13.57
C GLY A 159 -9.89 -7.72 -12.14
N ASP A 160 -9.08 -8.07 -11.13
CA ASP A 160 -9.42 -7.84 -9.72
C ASP A 160 -9.04 -6.44 -9.23
N GLY A 161 -8.46 -5.62 -10.08
CA GLY A 161 -8.05 -4.27 -9.74
C GLY A 161 -6.77 -4.25 -8.90
N GLY A 162 -5.74 -4.94 -9.39
CA GLY A 162 -4.42 -5.00 -8.75
C GLY A 162 -3.80 -3.62 -8.56
N THR A 163 -2.83 -3.54 -7.65
CA THR A 163 -2.04 -2.32 -7.49
C THR A 163 -1.24 -2.07 -8.76
N VAL A 164 -1.35 -0.87 -9.30
CA VAL A 164 -0.55 -0.42 -10.44
C VAL A 164 0.61 0.39 -9.93
N VAL A 165 1.80 0.10 -10.41
CA VAL A 165 3.03 0.83 -10.12
C VAL A 165 3.70 1.28 -11.41
N ILE A 166 4.48 2.35 -11.35
CA ILE A 166 5.43 2.70 -12.39
C ILE A 166 6.83 2.40 -11.84
N PRO A 167 7.45 1.25 -12.18
CA PRO A 167 8.74 0.87 -11.62
C PRO A 167 9.79 1.95 -11.81
N ALA A 168 10.66 2.14 -10.81
CA ALA A 168 11.72 3.15 -10.77
C ALA A 168 11.25 4.62 -10.69
N SER A 169 9.95 4.92 -10.72
CA SER A 169 9.44 6.29 -10.62
C SER A 169 9.76 6.99 -9.29
N HIS A 170 10.05 6.25 -8.23
CA HIS A 170 10.52 6.78 -6.95
C HIS A 170 11.86 7.53 -7.02
N LYS A 171 12.61 7.33 -8.11
CA LYS A 171 13.88 8.00 -8.42
C LYS A 171 13.77 8.99 -9.58
N SER A 172 12.60 9.12 -10.20
CA SER A 172 12.39 10.09 -11.28
C SER A 172 12.44 11.51 -10.73
N ASN A 173 13.17 12.39 -11.38
CA ASN A 173 13.17 13.82 -11.05
C ASN A 173 12.05 14.58 -11.76
N ILE A 174 11.24 13.90 -12.56
CA ILE A 174 10.20 14.49 -13.39
C ILE A 174 8.89 13.72 -13.15
N GLU A 175 7.79 14.45 -12.95
CA GLU A 175 6.45 13.88 -12.88
C GLU A 175 6.10 13.16 -14.20
N HIS A 176 5.43 12.01 -14.10
CA HIS A 176 5.00 11.26 -15.28
C HIS A 176 4.06 12.13 -16.16
N PRO A 177 4.24 12.22 -17.48
CA PRO A 177 3.44 13.10 -18.35
C PRO A 177 1.93 12.86 -18.25
N GLU A 178 1.51 11.62 -18.05
CA GLU A 178 0.10 11.23 -17.93
C GLU A 178 -0.44 11.29 -16.47
N PHE A 179 0.37 11.79 -15.52
CA PHE A 179 0.00 11.82 -14.10
C PHE A 179 -1.27 12.63 -13.84
N LYS A 180 -1.33 13.85 -14.38
CA LYS A 180 -2.46 14.78 -14.17
C LYS A 180 -3.81 14.23 -14.61
N GLU A 181 -3.82 13.37 -15.62
CA GLU A 181 -5.06 12.77 -16.13
C GLU A 181 -5.53 11.57 -15.33
N ASN A 182 -4.61 10.86 -14.69
CA ASN A 182 -4.85 9.60 -13.97
C ASN A 182 -4.73 9.73 -12.46
N ARG A 183 -4.48 10.94 -11.94
CA ARG A 183 -4.27 11.18 -10.51
C ARG A 183 -5.52 10.91 -9.66
N MET A 184 -5.28 10.52 -8.42
CA MET A 184 -6.27 10.47 -7.36
C MET A 184 -6.99 11.81 -7.20
N LEU A 185 -8.23 11.81 -6.72
CA LEU A 185 -9.07 12.99 -6.45
C LEU A 185 -9.63 13.72 -7.69
N LYS A 186 -9.54 13.16 -8.87
CA LYS A 186 -10.28 13.70 -10.01
C LYS A 186 -11.75 13.28 -9.91
N LYS A 187 -12.61 14.15 -9.35
CA LYS A 187 -14.03 13.88 -9.13
C LYS A 187 -14.71 13.27 -10.38
N GLY A 188 -15.39 12.16 -10.19
CA GLY A 188 -16.24 11.52 -11.20
C GLY A 188 -15.50 10.68 -12.25
N LYS A 189 -14.17 10.61 -12.25
CA LYS A 189 -13.42 9.73 -13.14
C LYS A 189 -12.93 8.50 -12.40
N VAL A 190 -13.07 7.34 -13.02
CA VAL A 190 -12.35 6.14 -12.64
C VAL A 190 -10.98 6.19 -13.31
N SER A 191 -9.92 5.97 -12.55
CA SER A 191 -8.55 5.92 -13.08
C SER A 191 -8.40 4.82 -14.14
N SER A 192 -7.50 5.05 -15.07
CA SER A 192 -7.01 4.07 -16.03
C SER A 192 -5.49 3.88 -15.88
N ALA A 193 -5.02 3.89 -14.64
CA ALA A 193 -3.60 3.80 -14.30
C ALA A 193 -2.92 2.58 -14.96
N GLU A 194 -3.65 1.48 -15.15
CA GLU A 194 -3.18 0.27 -15.83
C GLU A 194 -2.88 0.46 -17.33
N LYS A 195 -3.30 1.58 -17.90
CA LYS A 195 -3.05 1.93 -19.32
C LYS A 195 -1.92 2.94 -19.51
N MET A 196 -1.39 3.48 -18.43
CA MET A 196 -0.30 4.46 -18.50
C MET A 196 0.97 3.80 -19.05
N ILE A 197 1.75 4.58 -19.79
CA ILE A 197 3.06 4.14 -20.29
C ILE A 197 3.93 3.70 -19.12
N ALA A 198 4.65 2.59 -19.28
CA ALA A 198 5.51 1.97 -18.27
C ALA A 198 4.81 1.51 -16.99
N SER A 199 3.48 1.55 -16.91
CA SER A 199 2.75 1.00 -15.78
C SER A 199 2.79 -0.52 -15.74
N LYS A 200 2.72 -1.08 -14.54
CA LYS A 200 2.68 -2.52 -14.28
C LYS A 200 1.63 -2.81 -13.22
N GLU A 201 0.65 -3.65 -13.55
CA GLU A 201 -0.29 -4.19 -12.57
C GLU A 201 0.35 -5.34 -11.81
N ILE A 202 0.27 -5.29 -10.49
CA ILE A 202 0.84 -6.30 -9.58
C ILE A 202 -0.25 -7.29 -9.17
N TYR A 203 -0.01 -8.58 -9.40
CA TYR A 203 -0.88 -9.67 -8.99
C TYR A 203 -0.32 -10.33 -7.73
N LEU A 204 -1.19 -10.66 -6.79
CA LEU A 204 -0.86 -11.22 -5.48
C LEU A 204 -1.79 -12.39 -5.16
N GLU A 205 -1.26 -13.41 -4.55
CA GLU A 205 -2.05 -14.46 -3.92
C GLU A 205 -2.48 -14.00 -2.50
N ALA A 206 -3.56 -14.55 -1.98
CA ALA A 206 -3.98 -14.29 -0.62
C ALA A 206 -2.84 -14.58 0.37
N GLY A 207 -2.53 -13.60 1.23
CA GLY A 207 -1.40 -13.67 2.15
C GLY A 207 -0.09 -13.07 1.64
N ASP A 208 0.02 -12.73 0.36
CA ASP A 208 1.18 -11.99 -0.12
C ASP A 208 1.17 -10.53 0.36
N GLY A 209 2.35 -9.96 0.50
CA GLY A 209 2.56 -8.55 0.77
C GLY A 209 3.29 -7.84 -0.35
N LEU A 210 2.81 -6.67 -0.76
CA LEU A 210 3.54 -5.74 -1.61
C LEU A 210 4.16 -4.66 -0.74
N LEU A 211 5.48 -4.72 -0.56
CA LEU A 211 6.26 -3.70 0.12
C LEU A 211 6.74 -2.67 -0.90
N PHE A 212 6.48 -1.39 -0.68
CA PHE A 212 6.89 -0.34 -1.63
C PHE A 212 7.17 0.98 -0.93
N VAL A 213 8.10 1.75 -1.50
CA VAL A 213 8.35 3.11 -1.02
C VAL A 213 7.23 4.04 -1.51
N ASP A 214 6.72 4.91 -0.64
CA ASP A 214 5.58 5.79 -0.96
C ASP A 214 5.87 6.72 -2.15
N SER A 215 7.12 7.12 -2.34
CA SER A 215 7.54 7.91 -3.51
C SER A 215 7.37 7.21 -4.87
N LEU A 216 7.14 5.89 -4.90
CA LEU A 216 6.79 5.16 -6.12
C LEU A 216 5.44 5.64 -6.66
N CYS A 217 5.36 6.03 -7.91
CA CYS A 217 4.09 6.36 -8.55
C CYS A 217 3.20 5.12 -8.58
N HIS A 218 2.08 5.16 -7.86
CA HIS A 218 1.22 4.00 -7.67
C HIS A 218 -0.26 4.36 -7.59
N GLY A 219 -1.10 3.37 -7.78
CA GLY A 219 -2.54 3.45 -7.72
C GLY A 219 -3.14 2.05 -7.87
N SER A 220 -4.26 1.92 -8.56
CA SER A 220 -4.80 0.60 -8.85
C SER A 220 -5.45 0.54 -10.22
N ALA A 221 -5.46 -0.65 -10.81
CA ALA A 221 -6.29 -0.97 -11.96
C ALA A 221 -7.78 -0.94 -11.59
N LYS A 222 -8.61 -0.72 -12.59
CA LYS A 222 -10.05 -0.82 -12.45
C LYS A 222 -10.46 -2.26 -12.24
N ARG A 223 -11.23 -2.54 -11.17
CA ARG A 223 -11.81 -3.86 -10.98
C ARG A 223 -12.91 -4.13 -12.02
N THR A 224 -12.82 -5.24 -12.72
CA THR A 224 -13.80 -5.69 -13.72
C THR A 224 -14.51 -6.98 -13.31
N ASN A 225 -13.88 -7.80 -12.47
CA ASN A 225 -14.43 -9.05 -11.97
C ASN A 225 -15.55 -8.81 -10.94
N LYS A 226 -16.46 -9.77 -10.80
CA LYS A 226 -17.46 -9.79 -9.72
C LYS A 226 -16.80 -10.00 -8.36
N GLY A 227 -17.55 -9.74 -7.30
CA GLY A 227 -17.08 -9.89 -5.91
C GLY A 227 -16.24 -8.70 -5.42
N GLU A 228 -15.46 -8.92 -4.41
CA GLU A 228 -14.72 -7.89 -3.68
C GLU A 228 -13.21 -8.15 -3.72
N ARG A 229 -12.41 -7.09 -3.78
CA ARG A 229 -10.99 -7.09 -3.49
C ARG A 229 -10.79 -6.52 -2.09
N LYS A 230 -10.06 -7.23 -1.25
CA LYS A 230 -9.74 -6.81 0.12
C LYS A 230 -8.24 -6.69 0.30
N ILE A 231 -7.79 -5.56 0.76
CA ILE A 231 -6.40 -5.32 1.15
C ILE A 231 -6.34 -4.62 2.50
N VAL A 232 -5.19 -4.76 3.16
CA VAL A 232 -4.83 -4.00 4.35
C VAL A 232 -3.49 -3.31 4.10
N VAL A 233 -3.36 -2.05 4.51
CA VAL A 233 -2.15 -1.24 4.30
C VAL A 233 -1.66 -0.72 5.65
N TYR A 234 -0.35 -0.81 5.87
CA TYR A 234 0.40 -0.19 6.97
C TYR A 234 1.59 0.56 6.42
#